data_f88db3d41acee3a610033969ade87613
#
_entry.id   f88db3d41acee3a610033969ade87613
#
_cell.length_a   1.000
_cell.length_b   1.000
_cell.length_c   1.000
_cell.angle_alpha   90.00
_cell.angle_beta   90.00
_cell.angle_gamma   90.00
#
_symmetry.space_group_name_H-M   'P 1'
#
loop_
_entity.id
_entity.type
_entity.pdbx_description
1 polymer ?
#
loop_
_entity_poly.entity_id
_entity_poly.type
_entity_poly.pdbx_seq_one_letter_code
_entity_poly.pdbx_strand_id
1 'polypeptide(L)'
;MHNMGISFRSVLTSAFSKIAYVGFNTGEEQRLAENILGKALGTHGILSVGIEESFSADWAMTKEKFQLPEKYLLYIGRITPKKIHRLLTYFVNYKKKYSDSTLRLVLVGGLAMERFEHPDVIYTGFVSDEEKMSILQHAEIVVNPSRYESLSLILLEAMSQKRPMLVNGHCKVLKEHCLKSDFASFYYMNNRGFNQALRRIEQSEDLREEMGEKGASYVEGNYNWSLIMGRLKSDINFIKENGKR
;
A
#
# COMPACT_ATOMS: atom_id res chain seq x y z
N MET A 1 12.45 11.50 12.16
CA MET A 1 11.69 12.62 12.73
C MET A 1 12.18 13.89 12.04
N HIS A 2 11.36 14.49 11.18
CA HIS A 2 11.68 15.81 10.69
C HIS A 2 11.49 16.78 11.86
N ASN A 3 12.54 17.52 12.21
CA ASN A 3 12.44 18.67 13.08
C ASN A 3 11.55 19.71 12.38
N MET A 4 10.24 19.60 12.59
CA MET A 4 9.35 20.71 12.29
C MET A 4 9.68 21.80 13.34
N GLY A 5 10.18 22.94 12.88
CA GLY A 5 10.51 24.04 13.75
C GLY A 5 9.31 24.44 14.63
N ILE A 6 9.56 24.96 15.81
CA ILE A 6 8.55 25.37 16.80
C ILE A 6 7.44 26.23 16.17
N SER A 7 7.77 27.05 15.17
CA SER A 7 6.84 27.88 14.41
C SER A 7 5.80 27.07 13.60
N PHE A 8 6.19 25.98 12.95
CA PHE A 8 5.27 25.16 12.15
C PHE A 8 4.30 24.37 13.04
N ARG A 9 4.76 23.86 14.18
CA ARG A 9 3.91 23.17 15.15
C ARG A 9 2.84 24.11 15.72
N SER A 10 3.16 25.35 16.04
CA SER A 10 2.19 26.34 16.58
C SER A 10 1.11 26.69 15.54
N VAL A 11 1.48 26.82 14.26
CA VAL A 11 0.53 27.07 13.18
C VAL A 11 -0.43 25.89 13.02
N LEU A 12 0.09 24.66 12.99
CA LEU A 12 -0.75 23.45 12.94
C LEU A 12 -1.67 23.35 14.15
N THR A 13 -1.17 23.55 15.35
CA THR A 13 -1.96 23.52 16.59
C THR A 13 -3.11 24.53 16.53
N SER A 14 -2.84 25.77 16.09
CA SER A 14 -3.87 26.80 15.92
C SER A 14 -4.89 26.47 14.83
N ALA A 15 -4.47 25.84 13.73
CA ALA A 15 -5.39 25.41 12.68
C ALA A 15 -6.32 24.29 13.16
N PHE A 16 -5.74 23.25 13.77
CA PHE A 16 -6.50 22.08 14.21
C PHE A 16 -7.45 22.37 15.38
N SER A 17 -7.13 23.34 16.25
CA SER A 17 -8.03 23.75 17.34
C SER A 17 -9.37 24.36 16.87
N LYS A 18 -9.48 24.74 15.59
CA LYS A 18 -10.71 25.32 14.99
C LYS A 18 -11.50 24.29 14.18
N ILE A 19 -11.02 23.06 14.06
CA ILE A 19 -11.66 22.01 13.28
C ILE A 19 -12.61 21.23 14.18
N ALA A 20 -13.87 21.10 13.76
CA ALA A 20 -14.90 20.38 14.50
C ALA A 20 -14.64 18.87 14.58
N TYR A 21 -14.06 18.29 13.51
CA TYR A 21 -13.77 16.86 13.42
C TYR A 21 -12.66 16.58 12.42
N VAL A 22 -11.80 15.61 12.72
CA VAL A 22 -10.73 15.13 11.83
C VAL A 22 -10.89 13.64 11.57
N GLY A 23 -11.13 13.25 10.33
CA GLY A 23 -11.11 11.84 9.88
C GLY A 23 -9.74 11.43 9.41
N PHE A 24 -9.20 10.35 9.97
CA PHE A 24 -7.93 9.74 9.56
C PHE A 24 -8.15 8.51 8.69
N ASN A 25 -7.16 8.16 7.88
CA ASN A 25 -7.19 6.95 7.06
C ASN A 25 -6.85 5.69 7.86
N THR A 26 -5.92 5.79 8.82
CA THR A 26 -5.43 4.65 9.60
C THR A 26 -5.15 5.03 11.06
N GLY A 27 -5.08 4.01 11.94
CA GLY A 27 -4.73 4.21 13.34
C GLY A 27 -3.32 4.75 13.54
N GLU A 28 -2.37 4.39 12.67
CA GLU A 28 -1.00 4.94 12.74
C GLU A 28 -0.94 6.41 12.31
N GLU A 29 -1.75 6.83 11.33
CA GLU A 29 -1.88 8.24 10.97
C GLU A 29 -2.48 9.06 12.13
N GLN A 30 -3.56 8.54 12.74
CA GLN A 30 -4.16 9.12 13.93
C GLN A 30 -3.15 9.27 15.07
N ARG A 31 -2.47 8.18 15.45
CA ARG A 31 -1.44 8.21 16.51
C ARG A 31 -0.32 9.22 16.22
N LEU A 32 0.09 9.36 14.97
CA LEU A 32 1.07 10.37 14.58
C LEU A 32 0.55 11.78 14.83
N ALA A 33 -0.69 12.05 14.45
CA ALA A 33 -1.34 13.35 14.67
C ALA A 33 -1.51 13.65 16.18
N GLU A 34 -1.97 12.68 16.96
CA GLU A 34 -2.09 12.79 18.43
C GLU A 34 -0.74 13.14 19.07
N ASN A 35 0.35 12.49 18.66
CA ASN A 35 1.69 12.78 19.17
C ASN A 35 2.21 14.18 18.79
N ILE A 36 1.79 14.71 17.65
CA ILE A 36 2.23 16.04 17.18
C ILE A 36 1.36 17.16 17.80
N LEU A 37 0.04 16.98 17.80
CA LEU A 37 -0.95 18.02 18.11
C LEU A 37 -1.43 17.95 19.55
N GLY A 38 -1.40 16.77 20.18
CA GLY A 38 -1.90 16.58 21.54
C GLY A 38 -3.36 17.03 21.68
N LYS A 39 -3.66 17.81 22.71
CA LYS A 39 -5.03 18.31 22.99
C LYS A 39 -5.61 19.22 21.90
N ALA A 40 -4.79 19.77 20.99
CA ALA A 40 -5.25 20.63 19.91
C ALA A 40 -5.96 19.85 18.78
N LEU A 41 -5.85 18.53 18.75
CA LEU A 41 -6.48 17.71 17.72
C LEU A 41 -8.02 17.72 17.80
N GLY A 42 -8.59 17.98 18.97
CA GLY A 42 -10.05 18.00 19.13
C GLY A 42 -10.69 16.63 18.87
N THR A 43 -11.95 16.64 18.41
CA THR A 43 -12.69 15.40 18.09
C THR A 43 -12.17 14.79 16.79
N HIS A 44 -11.94 13.50 16.80
CA HIS A 44 -11.38 12.78 15.66
C HIS A 44 -11.71 11.29 15.67
N GLY A 45 -11.54 10.62 14.53
CA GLY A 45 -11.76 9.18 14.38
C GLY A 45 -11.12 8.62 13.10
N ILE A 46 -11.29 7.32 12.87
CA ILE A 46 -10.83 6.66 11.66
C ILE A 46 -11.99 6.55 10.68
N LEU A 47 -11.97 7.38 9.64
CA LEU A 47 -12.94 7.34 8.55
C LEU A 47 -12.48 6.38 7.46
N SER A 48 -11.25 6.55 6.98
CA SER A 48 -10.66 5.82 5.86
C SER A 48 -11.32 6.11 4.50
N VAL A 49 -11.08 5.22 3.50
CA VAL A 49 -11.62 5.31 2.13
C VAL A 49 -12.08 3.92 1.71
N GLY A 50 -13.18 3.83 0.96
CA GLY A 50 -13.65 2.58 0.38
C GLY A 50 -12.84 2.17 -0.84
N ILE A 51 -12.73 0.86 -1.08
CA ILE A 51 -12.18 0.29 -2.31
C ILE A 51 -13.36 -0.03 -3.23
N GLU A 52 -13.24 0.37 -4.49
CA GLU A 52 -14.23 0.09 -5.52
C GLU A 52 -13.92 -1.24 -6.22
N GLU A 53 -14.98 -1.92 -6.66
CA GLU A 53 -14.84 -2.98 -7.64
C GLU A 53 -14.38 -2.35 -8.96
N SER A 54 -13.30 -2.86 -9.52
CA SER A 54 -12.69 -2.34 -10.74
C SER A 54 -12.79 -3.36 -11.86
N PHE A 55 -13.10 -2.86 -13.04
CA PHE A 55 -13.05 -3.67 -14.27
C PHE A 55 -11.60 -3.82 -14.72
N SER A 56 -11.24 -5.02 -15.19
CA SER A 56 -9.92 -5.28 -15.78
C SER A 56 -9.99 -5.29 -17.29
N ALA A 57 -8.93 -4.83 -17.95
CA ALA A 57 -8.73 -5.03 -19.38
C ALA A 57 -8.48 -6.50 -19.72
N ASP A 58 -8.65 -6.85 -21.00
CA ASP A 58 -8.29 -8.19 -21.48
C ASP A 58 -6.83 -8.52 -21.16
N TRP A 59 -6.60 -9.66 -20.53
CA TRP A 59 -5.28 -10.07 -20.06
C TRP A 59 -4.33 -10.36 -21.22
N ALA A 60 -4.79 -11.07 -22.26
CA ALA A 60 -3.93 -11.46 -23.37
C ALA A 60 -3.40 -10.21 -24.09
N MET A 61 -4.27 -9.24 -24.36
CA MET A 61 -3.90 -7.96 -24.97
C MET A 61 -2.96 -7.14 -24.06
N THR A 62 -3.24 -7.09 -22.75
CA THR A 62 -2.42 -6.36 -21.79
C THR A 62 -1.03 -6.99 -21.67
N LYS A 63 -0.96 -8.32 -21.59
CA LYS A 63 0.28 -9.08 -21.52
C LYS A 63 1.17 -8.86 -22.74
N GLU A 64 0.58 -8.94 -23.95
CA GLU A 64 1.28 -8.70 -25.20
C GLU A 64 1.79 -7.26 -25.31
N LYS A 65 0.92 -6.28 -25.05
CA LYS A 65 1.23 -4.85 -25.13
C LYS A 65 2.43 -4.46 -24.28
N PHE A 66 2.51 -4.97 -23.06
CA PHE A 66 3.56 -4.62 -22.10
C PHE A 66 4.66 -5.68 -21.98
N GLN A 67 4.61 -6.76 -22.79
CA GLN A 67 5.55 -7.88 -22.79
C GLN A 67 5.73 -8.47 -21.38
N LEU A 68 4.61 -8.69 -20.69
CA LEU A 68 4.62 -9.14 -19.30
C LEU A 68 5.02 -10.63 -19.21
N PRO A 69 5.84 -10.99 -18.20
CA PRO A 69 6.25 -12.37 -17.98
C PRO A 69 5.12 -13.20 -17.33
N GLU A 70 5.29 -14.51 -17.30
CA GLU A 70 4.35 -15.42 -16.63
C GLU A 70 4.29 -15.20 -15.11
N LYS A 71 5.45 -14.99 -14.48
CA LYS A 71 5.56 -14.79 -13.04
C LYS A 71 6.29 -13.49 -12.73
N TYR A 72 5.66 -12.64 -11.94
CA TYR A 72 6.28 -11.36 -11.60
C TYR A 72 5.92 -10.85 -10.21
N LEU A 73 6.91 -10.17 -9.63
CA LEU A 73 6.77 -9.26 -8.51
C LEU A 73 6.35 -7.90 -9.06
N LEU A 74 5.22 -7.38 -8.62
CA LEU A 74 4.62 -6.15 -9.15
C LEU A 74 4.83 -4.96 -8.20
N TYR A 75 5.30 -3.86 -8.74
CA TYR A 75 5.24 -2.54 -8.11
C TYR A 75 4.36 -1.61 -8.95
N ILE A 76 3.42 -0.91 -8.32
CA ILE A 76 2.60 0.13 -8.95
C ILE A 76 2.77 1.45 -8.21
N GLY A 77 3.11 2.50 -8.94
CA GLY A 77 3.26 3.84 -8.41
C GLY A 77 4.35 4.65 -9.11
N ARG A 78 4.56 5.89 -8.65
CA ARG A 78 5.63 6.73 -9.18
C ARG A 78 6.99 6.12 -8.88
N ILE A 79 7.80 5.90 -9.90
CA ILE A 79 9.13 5.27 -9.78
C ILE A 79 10.15 6.38 -9.48
N THR A 80 10.39 6.62 -8.19
CA THR A 80 11.39 7.58 -7.68
C THR A 80 12.27 6.90 -6.64
N PRO A 81 13.49 7.40 -6.38
CA PRO A 81 14.38 6.82 -5.35
C PRO A 81 13.71 6.74 -3.97
N LYS A 82 12.86 7.74 -3.65
CA LYS A 82 12.12 7.80 -2.38
C LYS A 82 11.02 6.74 -2.29
N LYS A 83 10.29 6.49 -3.40
CA LYS A 83 9.14 5.56 -3.42
C LYS A 83 9.57 4.11 -3.54
N ILE A 84 10.48 3.79 -4.47
CA ILE A 84 10.97 2.42 -4.64
C ILE A 84 12.07 2.05 -3.63
N HIS A 85 12.62 3.04 -2.93
CA HIS A 85 13.66 2.88 -1.91
C HIS A 85 14.79 1.94 -2.40
N ARG A 86 14.98 0.80 -1.74
CA ARG A 86 16.01 -0.20 -2.08
C ARG A 86 15.46 -1.40 -2.87
N LEU A 87 14.26 -1.31 -3.42
CA LEU A 87 13.60 -2.45 -4.09
C LEU A 87 14.49 -3.07 -5.17
N LEU A 88 15.05 -2.26 -6.08
CA LEU A 88 15.91 -2.74 -7.16
C LEU A 88 17.13 -3.51 -6.62
N THR A 89 17.82 -2.94 -5.64
CA THR A 89 18.98 -3.60 -5.01
C THR A 89 18.57 -4.92 -4.33
N TYR A 90 17.45 -4.94 -3.62
CA TYR A 90 16.97 -6.13 -2.93
C TYR A 90 16.55 -7.23 -3.90
N PHE A 91 15.89 -6.84 -5.00
CA PHE A 91 15.48 -7.78 -6.03
C PHE A 91 16.70 -8.39 -6.76
N VAL A 92 17.71 -7.58 -7.14
CA VAL A 92 18.96 -8.10 -7.73
C VAL A 92 19.67 -9.06 -6.77
N ASN A 93 19.74 -8.73 -5.49
CA ASN A 93 20.32 -9.61 -4.48
C ASN A 93 19.50 -10.91 -4.32
N TYR A 94 18.18 -10.82 -4.45
CA TYR A 94 17.30 -11.98 -4.46
C TYR A 94 17.63 -12.91 -5.64
N LYS A 95 17.69 -12.38 -6.86
CA LYS A 95 18.01 -13.15 -8.07
C LYS A 95 19.40 -13.79 -8.01
N LYS A 96 20.40 -13.07 -7.48
CA LYS A 96 21.75 -13.63 -7.26
C LYS A 96 21.75 -14.79 -6.27
N LYS A 97 20.95 -14.69 -5.21
CA LYS A 97 20.88 -15.72 -4.17
C LYS A 97 20.06 -16.94 -4.59
N TYR A 98 19.01 -16.74 -5.37
CA TYR A 98 18.08 -17.77 -5.82
C TYR A 98 18.04 -17.79 -7.35
N SER A 99 19.09 -18.37 -7.94
CA SER A 99 19.27 -18.43 -9.41
C SER A 99 18.23 -19.29 -10.14
N ASP A 100 17.51 -20.14 -9.41
CA ASP A 100 16.38 -20.95 -9.87
C ASP A 100 15.08 -20.16 -9.99
N SER A 101 14.98 -18.96 -9.41
CA SER A 101 13.78 -18.13 -9.48
C SER A 101 13.58 -17.58 -10.90
N THR A 102 12.39 -17.83 -11.46
CA THR A 102 11.93 -17.27 -12.74
C THR A 102 11.20 -15.94 -12.58
N LEU A 103 11.03 -15.47 -11.33
CA LEU A 103 10.31 -14.25 -11.02
C LEU A 103 11.00 -13.03 -11.64
N ARG A 104 10.25 -12.17 -12.32
CA ARG A 104 10.71 -10.88 -12.84
C ARG A 104 10.07 -9.73 -12.07
N LEU A 105 10.68 -8.56 -12.09
CA LEU A 105 10.13 -7.36 -11.46
C LEU A 105 9.47 -6.48 -12.51
N VAL A 106 8.18 -6.25 -12.36
CA VAL A 106 7.39 -5.34 -13.22
C VAL A 106 7.12 -4.05 -12.44
N LEU A 107 7.52 -2.93 -13.02
CA LEU A 107 7.36 -1.58 -12.48
C LEU A 107 6.36 -0.81 -13.32
N VAL A 108 5.18 -0.54 -12.76
CA VAL A 108 4.08 0.20 -13.40
C VAL A 108 4.05 1.63 -12.89
N GLY A 109 4.08 2.59 -13.81
CA GLY A 109 3.95 4.02 -13.51
C GLY A 109 5.07 4.89 -14.08
N GLY A 110 4.97 6.18 -13.84
CA GLY A 110 5.92 7.15 -14.37
C GLY A 110 7.31 7.03 -13.76
N LEU A 111 8.32 6.92 -14.62
CA LEU A 111 9.72 6.89 -14.25
C LEU A 111 10.24 8.32 -14.03
N ALA A 112 10.64 8.65 -12.81
CA ALA A 112 11.18 9.93 -12.39
C ALA A 112 12.52 9.78 -11.66
N MET A 113 13.36 8.89 -12.19
CA MET A 113 14.75 8.66 -11.80
C MET A 113 15.50 8.05 -12.99
N GLU A 114 16.81 7.92 -12.89
CA GLU A 114 17.60 7.18 -13.88
C GLU A 114 17.11 5.74 -14.00
N ARG A 115 16.94 5.27 -15.24
CA ARG A 115 16.47 3.92 -15.51
C ARG A 115 17.54 2.91 -15.09
N PHE A 116 17.13 1.95 -14.30
CA PHE A 116 17.97 0.83 -13.90
C PHE A 116 17.82 -0.31 -14.92
N GLU A 117 18.86 -0.57 -15.70
CA GLU A 117 18.86 -1.62 -16.71
C GLU A 117 19.21 -2.97 -16.09
N HIS A 118 18.30 -3.92 -16.20
CA HIS A 118 18.49 -5.31 -15.76
C HIS A 118 17.55 -6.22 -16.54
N PRO A 119 17.97 -7.42 -17.00
CA PRO A 119 17.15 -8.31 -17.84
C PRO A 119 15.86 -8.77 -17.16
N ASP A 120 15.82 -8.82 -15.84
CA ASP A 120 14.65 -9.22 -15.06
C ASP A 120 13.79 -8.03 -14.56
N VAL A 121 14.04 -6.80 -15.03
CA VAL A 121 13.25 -5.61 -14.63
C VAL A 121 12.56 -5.03 -15.87
N ILE A 122 11.24 -4.95 -15.79
CA ILE A 122 10.36 -4.45 -16.86
C ILE A 122 9.69 -3.16 -16.38
N TYR A 123 9.66 -2.16 -17.25
CA TYR A 123 8.98 -0.89 -17.03
C TYR A 123 7.84 -0.75 -18.05
N THR A 124 6.61 -0.66 -17.59
CA THR A 124 5.45 -0.46 -18.48
C THR A 124 5.22 1.02 -18.83
N GLY A 125 5.71 1.95 -18.00
CA GLY A 125 5.25 3.33 -18.04
C GLY A 125 3.86 3.48 -17.45
N PHE A 126 3.12 4.52 -17.91
CA PHE A 126 1.74 4.71 -17.52
C PHE A 126 0.83 3.69 -18.23
N VAL A 127 -0.16 3.22 -17.51
CA VAL A 127 -1.19 2.28 -17.99
C VAL A 127 -2.57 2.87 -17.65
N SER A 128 -3.64 2.42 -18.32
CA SER A 128 -5.01 2.76 -17.91
C SER A 128 -5.39 2.09 -16.59
N ASP A 129 -6.48 2.49 -15.97
CA ASP A 129 -6.95 1.86 -14.73
C ASP A 129 -7.36 0.40 -14.96
N GLU A 130 -7.97 0.09 -16.11
CA GLU A 130 -8.34 -1.26 -16.50
C GLU A 130 -7.10 -2.15 -16.75
N GLU A 131 -6.08 -1.60 -17.43
CA GLU A 131 -4.78 -2.28 -17.63
C GLU A 131 -4.06 -2.48 -16.30
N LYS A 132 -4.08 -1.49 -15.40
CA LYS A 132 -3.54 -1.59 -14.05
C LYS A 132 -4.18 -2.76 -13.30
N MET A 133 -5.50 -2.88 -13.36
CA MET A 133 -6.22 -3.96 -12.70
C MET A 133 -5.90 -5.32 -13.31
N SER A 134 -5.83 -5.41 -14.65
CA SER A 134 -5.43 -6.63 -15.33
C SER A 134 -4.02 -7.08 -14.93
N ILE A 135 -3.04 -6.15 -14.88
CA ILE A 135 -1.69 -6.43 -14.43
C ILE A 135 -1.68 -6.84 -12.94
N LEU A 136 -2.47 -6.18 -12.10
CA LEU A 136 -2.57 -6.48 -10.68
C LEU A 136 -3.13 -7.89 -10.42
N GLN A 137 -4.21 -8.26 -11.12
CA GLN A 137 -4.88 -9.56 -10.98
C GLN A 137 -4.00 -10.75 -11.36
N HIS A 138 -3.02 -10.56 -12.24
CA HIS A 138 -2.13 -11.61 -12.71
C HIS A 138 -0.74 -11.57 -12.07
N ALA A 139 -0.51 -10.65 -11.12
CA ALA A 139 0.74 -10.61 -10.37
C ALA A 139 0.87 -11.82 -9.44
N GLU A 140 2.06 -12.41 -9.37
CA GLU A 140 2.36 -13.44 -8.39
C GLU A 140 2.38 -12.87 -6.97
N ILE A 141 3.04 -11.72 -6.82
CA ILE A 141 3.21 -11.00 -5.55
C ILE A 141 3.21 -9.51 -5.85
N VAL A 142 2.60 -8.70 -5.00
CA VAL A 142 2.68 -7.24 -5.09
C VAL A 142 3.60 -6.70 -4.00
N VAL A 143 4.45 -5.72 -4.33
CA VAL A 143 5.40 -5.13 -3.39
C VAL A 143 5.14 -3.64 -3.17
N ASN A 144 5.10 -3.21 -1.91
CA ASN A 144 5.14 -1.79 -1.57
C ASN A 144 6.40 -1.48 -0.72
N PRO A 145 7.47 -0.94 -1.33
CA PRO A 145 8.71 -0.61 -0.64
C PRO A 145 8.71 0.75 0.05
N SER A 146 7.62 1.50 -0.03
CA SER A 146 7.52 2.86 0.53
C SER A 146 7.79 2.88 2.03
N ARG A 147 8.48 3.93 2.48
CA ARG A 147 8.71 4.19 3.92
C ARG A 147 7.62 5.05 4.56
N TYR A 148 6.79 5.68 3.75
CA TYR A 148 5.78 6.65 4.21
C TYR A 148 4.51 6.49 3.40
N GLU A 149 3.45 6.03 4.04
CA GLU A 149 2.10 5.96 3.52
C GLU A 149 1.11 6.45 4.59
N SER A 150 -0.02 7.00 4.16
CA SER A 150 -1.15 7.31 5.03
C SER A 150 -2.19 6.18 5.05
N LEU A 151 -2.40 5.52 3.91
CA LEU A 151 -3.31 4.38 3.75
C LEU A 151 -2.71 3.28 2.88
N SER A 152 -2.19 3.62 1.68
CA SER A 152 -1.76 2.70 0.63
C SER A 152 -2.92 2.03 -0.12
N LEU A 153 -3.55 2.78 -1.03
CA LEU A 153 -4.64 2.24 -1.87
C LEU A 153 -4.20 0.98 -2.63
N ILE A 154 -2.98 0.97 -3.20
CA ILE A 154 -2.47 -0.21 -3.92
C ILE A 154 -2.37 -1.46 -3.04
N LEU A 155 -2.15 -1.33 -1.73
CA LEU A 155 -2.17 -2.47 -0.83
C LEU A 155 -3.60 -3.02 -0.71
N LEU A 156 -4.57 -2.15 -0.53
CA LEU A 156 -5.97 -2.55 -0.41
C LEU A 156 -6.52 -3.10 -1.73
N GLU A 157 -6.18 -2.48 -2.87
CA GLU A 157 -6.50 -2.99 -4.21
C GLU A 157 -5.91 -4.39 -4.43
N ALA A 158 -4.65 -4.62 -4.08
CA ALA A 158 -4.02 -5.94 -4.22
C ALA A 158 -4.69 -6.99 -3.33
N MET A 159 -4.98 -6.65 -2.09
CA MET A 159 -5.69 -7.53 -1.17
C MET A 159 -7.11 -7.86 -1.65
N SER A 160 -7.87 -6.89 -2.20
CA SER A 160 -9.20 -7.14 -2.76
C SER A 160 -9.16 -8.10 -3.95
N GLN A 161 -8.06 -8.11 -4.71
CA GLN A 161 -7.82 -9.03 -5.82
C GLN A 161 -7.12 -10.33 -5.39
N LYS A 162 -7.10 -10.64 -4.10
CA LYS A 162 -6.47 -11.84 -3.53
C LYS A 162 -4.99 -11.98 -3.89
N ARG A 163 -4.28 -10.86 -4.05
CA ARG A 163 -2.84 -10.90 -4.33
C ARG A 163 -2.05 -10.74 -3.04
N PRO A 164 -1.11 -11.68 -2.76
CA PRO A 164 -0.24 -11.57 -1.60
C PRO A 164 0.66 -10.36 -1.72
N MET A 165 0.94 -9.71 -0.58
CA MET A 165 1.78 -8.53 -0.56
C MET A 165 3.05 -8.70 0.27
N LEU A 166 4.12 -8.04 -0.21
CA LEU A 166 5.38 -7.88 0.51
C LEU A 166 5.65 -6.39 0.73
N VAL A 167 5.69 -5.93 1.98
CA VAL A 167 5.74 -4.50 2.27
C VAL A 167 6.93 -4.10 3.15
N ASN A 168 7.31 -2.83 3.09
CA ASN A 168 8.37 -2.28 3.92
C ASN A 168 7.88 -2.08 5.36
N GLY A 169 8.40 -2.86 6.31
CA GLY A 169 8.02 -2.80 7.72
C GLY A 169 8.49 -1.55 8.48
N HIS A 170 9.36 -0.71 7.87
CA HIS A 170 9.67 0.61 8.43
C HIS A 170 8.52 1.61 8.22
N CYS A 171 7.59 1.35 7.31
CA CYS A 171 6.34 2.08 7.22
C CYS A 171 5.33 1.50 8.21
N LYS A 172 5.04 2.25 9.26
CA LYS A 172 4.14 1.80 10.33
C LYS A 172 2.73 1.49 9.82
N VAL A 173 2.22 2.27 8.88
CA VAL A 173 0.91 2.06 8.24
C VAL A 173 0.87 0.73 7.51
N LEU A 174 1.87 0.43 6.66
CA LEU A 174 1.94 -0.84 5.95
C LEU A 174 2.06 -2.04 6.92
N LYS A 175 2.85 -1.88 7.99
CA LYS A 175 2.97 -2.90 9.04
C LYS A 175 1.66 -3.07 9.82
N GLU A 176 0.92 -1.99 10.08
CA GLU A 176 -0.40 -2.06 10.72
C GLU A 176 -1.38 -2.90 9.89
N HIS A 177 -1.40 -2.70 8.55
CA HIS A 177 -2.21 -3.54 7.66
C HIS A 177 -1.83 -5.02 7.73
N CYS A 178 -0.52 -5.34 7.74
CA CYS A 178 -0.08 -6.74 7.89
C CYS A 178 -0.62 -7.39 9.17
N LEU A 179 -0.54 -6.69 10.29
CA LEU A 179 -0.98 -7.21 11.59
C LEU A 179 -2.51 -7.33 11.68
N LYS A 180 -3.24 -6.34 11.18
CA LYS A 180 -4.70 -6.32 11.22
C LYS A 180 -5.37 -7.29 10.24
N SER A 181 -4.70 -7.64 9.16
CA SER A 181 -5.17 -8.62 8.17
C SER A 181 -4.75 -10.06 8.49
N ASP A 182 -4.28 -10.33 9.69
CA ASP A 182 -3.75 -11.64 10.09
C ASP A 182 -2.68 -12.17 9.10
N PHE A 183 -1.75 -11.28 8.75
CA PHE A 183 -0.65 -11.55 7.81
C PHE A 183 -1.09 -11.93 6.39
N ALA A 184 -2.16 -11.32 5.87
CA ALA A 184 -2.45 -11.29 4.43
C ALA A 184 -1.32 -10.66 3.61
N SER A 185 -0.39 -9.97 4.29
CA SER A 185 0.85 -9.46 3.73
C SER A 185 2.02 -9.73 4.66
N PHE A 186 3.21 -9.93 4.08
CA PHE A 186 4.44 -10.01 4.87
C PHE A 186 5.16 -8.66 4.86
N TYR A 187 5.85 -8.35 5.96
CA TYR A 187 6.72 -7.19 6.00
C TYR A 187 8.20 -7.57 6.16
N TYR A 188 9.07 -6.76 5.59
CA TYR A 188 10.51 -6.90 5.72
C TYR A 188 11.15 -5.66 6.35
N MET A 189 12.25 -5.82 7.07
CA MET A 189 13.00 -4.74 7.70
C MET A 189 14.34 -4.46 7.00
N ASN A 190 14.84 -5.43 6.21
CA ASN A 190 16.14 -5.36 5.55
C ASN A 190 16.19 -6.33 4.36
N ASN A 191 17.33 -6.35 3.64
CA ASN A 191 17.53 -7.20 2.48
C ASN A 191 17.37 -8.70 2.79
N ARG A 192 17.87 -9.16 3.93
CA ARG A 192 17.73 -10.58 4.33
C ARG A 192 16.27 -10.96 4.52
N GLY A 193 15.53 -10.11 5.27
CA GLY A 193 14.09 -10.32 5.50
C GLY A 193 13.29 -10.25 4.20
N PHE A 194 13.62 -9.31 3.29
CA PHE A 194 13.02 -9.24 1.96
C PHE A 194 13.21 -10.55 1.19
N ASN A 195 14.44 -11.03 1.10
CA ASN A 195 14.76 -12.23 0.34
C ASN A 195 14.09 -13.49 0.92
N GLN A 196 14.04 -13.62 2.25
CA GLN A 196 13.40 -14.74 2.92
C GLN A 196 11.87 -14.74 2.72
N ALA A 197 11.24 -13.57 2.90
CA ALA A 197 9.79 -13.43 2.74
C ALA A 197 9.38 -13.64 1.26
N LEU A 198 10.09 -13.01 0.31
CA LEU A 198 9.83 -13.18 -1.11
C LEU A 198 9.95 -14.65 -1.54
N ARG A 199 11.02 -15.35 -1.10
CA ARG A 199 11.22 -16.77 -1.43
C ARG A 199 10.11 -17.65 -0.88
N ARG A 200 9.69 -17.40 0.37
CA ARG A 200 8.61 -18.16 1.00
C ARG A 200 7.29 -18.02 0.25
N ILE A 201 6.94 -16.79 -0.17
CA ILE A 201 5.70 -16.54 -0.93
C ILE A 201 5.81 -17.14 -2.35
N GLU A 202 6.96 -16.95 -3.04
CA GLU A 202 7.17 -17.48 -4.39
C GLU A 202 7.03 -19.02 -4.44
N GLN A 203 7.54 -19.73 -3.45
CA GLN A 203 7.60 -21.19 -3.45
C GLN A 203 6.31 -21.90 -3.02
N SER A 204 5.37 -21.23 -2.39
CA SER A 204 4.16 -21.86 -1.85
C SER A 204 2.90 -21.23 -2.43
N GLU A 205 2.21 -22.00 -3.28
CA GLU A 205 0.90 -21.62 -3.81
C GLU A 205 -0.14 -21.55 -2.71
N ASP A 206 -0.19 -22.57 -1.85
CA ASP A 206 -1.11 -22.61 -0.69
C ASP A 206 -0.96 -21.36 0.19
N LEU A 207 0.27 -20.89 0.42
CA LEU A 207 0.51 -19.67 1.18
C LEU A 207 -0.02 -18.44 0.46
N ARG A 208 0.15 -18.36 -0.88
CA ARG A 208 -0.38 -17.23 -1.67
C ARG A 208 -1.90 -17.22 -1.64
N GLU A 209 -2.53 -18.37 -1.76
CA GLU A 209 -3.99 -18.50 -1.65
C GLU A 209 -4.49 -18.09 -0.26
N GLU A 210 -3.88 -18.62 0.82
CA GLU A 210 -4.21 -18.23 2.19
C GLU A 210 -4.09 -16.72 2.41
N MET A 211 -2.96 -16.13 1.99
CA MET A 211 -2.74 -14.69 2.08
C MET A 211 -3.79 -13.90 1.27
N GLY A 212 -4.15 -14.39 0.10
CA GLY A 212 -5.15 -13.79 -0.78
C GLY A 212 -6.54 -13.76 -0.13
N GLU A 213 -7.01 -14.88 0.42
CA GLU A 213 -8.31 -14.98 1.09
C GLU A 213 -8.39 -14.09 2.34
N LYS A 214 -7.33 -14.09 3.16
CA LYS A 214 -7.23 -13.20 4.32
C LYS A 214 -7.27 -11.71 3.89
N GLY A 215 -6.58 -11.37 2.79
CA GLY A 215 -6.55 -10.02 2.26
C GLY A 215 -7.91 -9.54 1.79
N ALA A 216 -8.60 -10.36 0.99
CA ALA A 216 -9.94 -10.05 0.49
C ALA A 216 -10.93 -9.86 1.66
N SER A 217 -10.95 -10.79 2.62
CA SER A 217 -11.80 -10.70 3.80
C SER A 217 -11.51 -9.46 4.64
N TYR A 218 -10.23 -9.08 4.78
CA TYR A 218 -9.84 -7.87 5.49
C TYR A 218 -10.35 -6.59 4.81
N VAL A 219 -10.24 -6.50 3.47
CA VAL A 219 -10.72 -5.35 2.70
C VAL A 219 -12.23 -5.29 2.73
N GLU A 220 -12.93 -6.39 2.48
CA GLU A 220 -14.39 -6.45 2.53
C GLU A 220 -14.93 -6.03 3.89
N GLY A 221 -14.35 -6.52 4.97
CA GLY A 221 -14.78 -6.23 6.34
C GLY A 221 -14.45 -4.82 6.84
N ASN A 222 -13.55 -4.06 6.18
CA ASN A 222 -13.06 -2.79 6.71
C ASN A 222 -13.11 -1.61 5.73
N TYR A 223 -13.07 -1.87 4.41
CA TYR A 223 -12.83 -0.86 3.37
C TYR A 223 -13.86 -0.87 2.24
N ASN A 224 -15.03 -1.48 2.41
CA ASN A 224 -16.11 -1.32 1.46
C ASN A 224 -16.84 0.03 1.66
N TRP A 225 -17.35 0.59 0.57
CA TRP A 225 -17.99 1.91 0.59
C TRP A 225 -19.20 1.99 1.52
N SER A 226 -19.96 0.91 1.69
CA SER A 226 -21.13 0.89 2.59
C SER A 226 -20.71 1.16 4.04
N LEU A 227 -19.63 0.49 4.51
CA LEU A 227 -19.06 0.70 5.84
C LEU A 227 -18.50 2.12 6.00
N ILE A 228 -17.75 2.61 5.00
CA ILE A 228 -17.16 3.96 5.02
C ILE A 228 -18.26 5.02 5.09
N MET A 229 -19.31 4.90 4.28
CA MET A 229 -20.45 5.82 4.30
C MET A 229 -21.25 5.74 5.61
N GLY A 230 -21.33 4.54 6.21
CA GLY A 230 -21.92 4.36 7.55
C GLY A 230 -21.14 5.13 8.61
N ARG A 231 -19.80 5.01 8.63
CA ARG A 231 -18.92 5.77 9.53
C ARG A 231 -19.08 7.28 9.32
N LEU A 232 -19.03 7.74 8.06
CA LEU A 232 -19.20 9.16 7.74
C LEU A 232 -20.53 9.72 8.25
N LYS A 233 -21.64 8.99 8.06
CA LYS A 233 -22.96 9.39 8.57
C LYS A 233 -22.98 9.49 10.10
N SER A 234 -22.36 8.51 10.78
CA SER A 234 -22.24 8.52 12.24
C SER A 234 -21.44 9.73 12.73
N ASP A 235 -20.29 10.01 12.10
CA ASP A 235 -19.45 11.15 12.44
C ASP A 235 -20.16 12.49 12.22
N ILE A 236 -20.89 12.64 11.11
CA ILE A 236 -21.71 13.84 10.84
C ILE A 236 -22.79 14.05 11.90
N ASN A 237 -23.49 12.98 12.30
CA ASN A 237 -24.52 13.07 13.34
C ASN A 237 -23.90 13.47 14.69
N PHE A 238 -22.76 12.85 15.04
CA PHE A 238 -22.02 13.21 16.24
C PHE A 238 -21.61 14.69 16.27
N ILE A 239 -21.13 15.23 15.14
CA ILE A 239 -20.76 16.65 15.02
C ILE A 239 -21.99 17.54 15.19
N LYS A 240 -23.15 17.19 14.58
CA LYS A 240 -24.39 17.98 14.71
C LYS A 240 -24.91 18.03 16.16
N GLU A 241 -24.80 16.94 16.89
CA GLU A 241 -25.26 16.83 18.27
C GLU A 241 -24.30 17.54 19.26
N ASN A 242 -22.98 17.45 19.03
CA ASN A 242 -21.94 17.91 19.94
C ASN A 242 -21.20 19.16 19.48
N GLY A 243 -21.34 19.56 18.21
CA GLY A 243 -20.63 20.68 17.59
C GLY A 243 -21.22 22.08 17.83
N LYS A 244 -22.27 22.18 18.64
CA LYS A 244 -22.84 23.47 19.06
C LYS A 244 -22.13 23.99 20.32
N ARG A 245 -20.85 24.35 20.15
CA ARG A 245 -20.14 25.19 21.13
C ARG A 245 -19.36 26.29 20.43
#